data_e43b985e350f5edcb1dc3ba1e873701d
#
_entry.id   e43b985e350f5edcb1dc3ba1e873701d
#
_cell.length_a   1.000
_cell.length_b   1.000
_cell.length_c   1.000
_cell.angle_alpha   90.00
_cell.angle_beta   90.00
_cell.angle_gamma   90.00
#
_symmetry.space_group_name_H-M   'P 1'
#
loop_
_entity.id
_entity.type
_entity.pdbx_description
1 polymer ?
#
loop_
_entity_poly.entity_id
_entity_poly.type
_entity_poly.pdbx_seq_one_letter_code
_entity_poly.pdbx_strand_id
1 'polypeptide(L)'
;MMDNITNQTKLDFVENFYAKLPHKPYCSDDLGYGVIIRPKKTAILKQYIQYNPPCLITSLVFDIDRSDAFFAWSDANLPTPTWIAKNRLNGHAHVGYMLATPVCTTHRARQNVIEYLAKIEQAYSLALGADRGYTGLITKNPCHSTWENHIFDVQPHELGYLADFVDLKELKTDLKEVSGLGRNCAMFDTVRFWAYKAIRAYLSGGFDKWHSEVIEQAKNANDAFIGVSTEFGSYRAVS
;
A
#
# COMPACT_ATOMS: atom_id res chain seq x y z
N MET A 1 -4.61 -29.37 -20.68
CA MET A 1 -4.44 -28.07 -21.35
C MET A 1 -4.78 -26.91 -20.42
N MET A 2 -5.84 -26.98 -19.60
CA MET A 2 -6.18 -25.94 -18.61
C MET A 2 -5.09 -25.76 -17.53
N ASP A 3 -4.48 -26.84 -17.03
CA ASP A 3 -3.44 -26.76 -15.98
C ASP A 3 -2.17 -26.01 -16.41
N ASN A 4 -1.82 -26.07 -17.70
CA ASN A 4 -0.65 -25.35 -18.22
C ASN A 4 -0.89 -23.85 -18.33
N ILE A 5 -2.10 -23.40 -18.71
CA ILE A 5 -2.47 -21.99 -18.78
C ILE A 5 -2.47 -21.40 -17.38
N THR A 6 -3.06 -22.08 -16.40
CA THR A 6 -3.11 -21.64 -15.00
C THR A 6 -1.72 -21.51 -14.39
N ASN A 7 -0.79 -22.40 -14.71
CA ASN A 7 0.59 -22.32 -14.22
C ASN A 7 1.37 -21.17 -14.86
N GLN A 8 1.17 -20.92 -16.16
CA GLN A 8 1.81 -19.78 -16.85
C GLN A 8 1.32 -18.44 -16.31
N THR A 9 0.01 -18.26 -16.19
CA THR A 9 -0.58 -17.04 -15.59
C THR A 9 -0.03 -16.76 -14.20
N LYS A 10 0.11 -17.81 -13.37
CA LYS A 10 0.68 -17.68 -12.03
C LYS A 10 2.15 -17.28 -12.06
N LEU A 11 2.94 -17.83 -12.99
CA LEU A 11 4.34 -17.49 -13.14
C LEU A 11 4.51 -16.03 -13.59
N ASP A 12 3.77 -15.62 -14.62
CA ASP A 12 3.77 -14.27 -15.15
C ASP A 12 3.36 -13.25 -14.09
N PHE A 13 2.35 -13.59 -13.26
CA PHE A 13 1.96 -12.77 -12.11
C PHE A 13 3.10 -12.62 -11.11
N VAL A 14 3.74 -13.72 -10.69
CA VAL A 14 4.84 -13.71 -9.70
C VAL A 14 5.99 -12.85 -10.19
N GLU A 15 6.39 -13.00 -11.46
CA GLU A 15 7.44 -12.19 -12.06
C GLU A 15 7.09 -10.71 -12.08
N ASN A 16 5.86 -10.36 -12.50
CA ASN A 16 5.38 -8.98 -12.56
C ASN A 16 5.26 -8.37 -11.16
N PHE A 17 4.69 -9.10 -10.19
CA PHE A 17 4.60 -8.68 -8.80
C PHE A 17 6.01 -8.44 -8.21
N TYR A 18 6.93 -9.40 -8.40
CA TYR A 18 8.31 -9.27 -7.93
C TYR A 18 9.03 -8.08 -8.55
N ALA A 19 8.85 -7.82 -9.84
CA ALA A 19 9.49 -6.69 -10.53
C ALA A 19 9.06 -5.36 -9.91
N LYS A 20 7.77 -5.22 -9.54
CA LYS A 20 7.18 -3.99 -8.98
C LYS A 20 7.50 -3.75 -7.50
N LEU A 21 7.98 -4.76 -6.76
CA LEU A 21 8.35 -4.59 -5.34
C LEU A 21 9.44 -3.54 -5.13
N PRO A 22 9.46 -2.86 -3.97
CA PRO A 22 10.60 -2.06 -3.54
C PRO A 22 11.90 -2.87 -3.54
N HIS A 23 13.05 -2.23 -3.74
CA HIS A 23 14.35 -2.92 -3.71
C HIS A 23 14.62 -3.63 -2.36
N LYS A 24 14.17 -3.02 -1.26
CA LYS A 24 14.24 -3.54 0.11
C LYS A 24 12.88 -3.32 0.79
N PRO A 25 11.88 -4.18 0.53
CA PRO A 25 10.56 -4.03 1.11
C PRO A 25 10.55 -4.30 2.61
N TYR A 26 9.60 -3.68 3.32
CA TYR A 26 9.16 -4.16 4.62
C TYR A 26 8.52 -5.52 4.45
N CYS A 27 8.75 -6.41 5.40
CA CYS A 27 8.15 -7.74 5.41
C CYS A 27 8.06 -8.30 6.83
N SER A 28 7.16 -9.27 7.05
CA SER A 28 7.01 -9.95 8.34
C SER A 28 6.40 -11.33 8.13
N ASP A 29 6.67 -12.26 9.05
CA ASP A 29 5.91 -13.50 9.18
C ASP A 29 4.80 -13.35 10.23
N ASP A 30 4.95 -12.39 11.17
CA ASP A 30 3.97 -12.08 12.21
C ASP A 30 4.00 -10.59 12.50
N LEU A 31 2.91 -9.89 12.20
CA LEU A 31 2.78 -8.46 12.41
C LEU A 31 2.78 -8.06 13.89
N GLY A 32 2.47 -8.98 14.82
CA GLY A 32 2.57 -8.75 16.25
C GLY A 32 4.00 -8.45 16.73
N TYR A 33 5.01 -8.93 16.00
CA TYR A 33 6.43 -8.62 16.23
C TYR A 33 6.94 -7.45 15.37
N GLY A 34 6.04 -6.80 14.62
CA GLY A 34 6.37 -5.69 13.75
C GLY A 34 6.90 -6.12 12.38
N VAL A 35 7.52 -5.17 11.68
CA VAL A 35 8.04 -5.37 10.32
C VAL A 35 9.55 -5.19 10.27
N ILE A 36 10.21 -5.91 9.37
CA ILE A 36 11.65 -5.83 9.12
C ILE A 36 11.90 -5.49 7.64
N ILE A 37 13.04 -4.91 7.36
CA ILE A 37 13.47 -4.62 5.98
C ILE A 37 14.40 -5.72 5.51
N ARG A 38 14.13 -6.30 4.34
CA ARG A 38 14.97 -7.31 3.70
C ARG A 38 15.10 -7.05 2.20
N PRO A 39 16.16 -7.55 1.55
CA PRO A 39 16.21 -7.58 0.08
C PRO A 39 14.99 -8.30 -0.48
N LYS A 40 14.46 -7.88 -1.66
CA LYS A 40 13.26 -8.49 -2.27
C LYS A 40 13.35 -10.03 -2.33
N LYS A 41 14.53 -10.59 -2.64
CA LYS A 41 14.77 -12.04 -2.71
C LYS A 41 14.42 -12.77 -1.42
N THR A 42 14.64 -12.15 -0.27
CA THR A 42 14.31 -12.71 1.05
C THR A 42 12.91 -12.31 1.48
N ALA A 43 12.51 -11.05 1.20
CA ALA A 43 11.22 -10.53 1.62
C ALA A 43 10.04 -11.26 0.95
N ILE A 44 10.19 -11.70 -0.31
CA ILE A 44 9.15 -12.44 -1.04
C ILE A 44 8.78 -13.79 -0.37
N LEU A 45 9.66 -14.31 0.48
CA LEU A 45 9.43 -15.55 1.24
C LEU A 45 8.68 -15.32 2.55
N LYS A 46 8.29 -14.07 2.88
CA LYS A 46 7.59 -13.73 4.12
C LYS A 46 6.08 -13.68 3.89
N GLN A 47 5.30 -13.93 4.96
CA GLN A 47 3.84 -13.96 4.91
C GLN A 47 3.22 -12.61 4.55
N TYR A 48 3.86 -11.53 4.99
CA TYR A 48 3.44 -10.16 4.70
C TYR A 48 4.57 -9.41 4.01
N ILE A 49 4.23 -8.56 3.04
CA ILE A 49 5.22 -7.84 2.24
C ILE A 49 4.72 -6.45 1.82
N GLN A 50 5.61 -5.48 1.81
CA GLN A 50 5.37 -4.18 1.19
C GLN A 50 5.33 -4.36 -0.34
N TYR A 51 4.23 -3.95 -0.96
CA TYR A 51 3.98 -4.15 -2.39
C TYR A 51 4.24 -2.90 -3.23
N ASN A 52 3.99 -1.72 -2.69
CA ASN A 52 4.26 -0.46 -3.37
C ASN A 52 5.64 0.10 -2.96
N PRO A 53 6.49 0.50 -3.92
CA PRO A 53 7.68 1.29 -3.62
C PRO A 53 7.31 2.62 -2.97
N PRO A 54 8.20 3.23 -2.16
CA PRO A 54 7.97 4.57 -1.65
C PRO A 54 7.66 5.55 -2.79
N CYS A 55 6.61 6.35 -2.62
CA CYS A 55 6.17 7.36 -3.57
C CYS A 55 5.80 6.85 -4.98
N LEU A 56 5.48 5.56 -5.10
CA LEU A 56 5.02 4.96 -6.36
C LEU A 56 3.93 3.93 -6.08
N ILE A 57 2.74 4.18 -6.55
CA ILE A 57 1.62 3.23 -6.46
C ILE A 57 1.60 2.35 -7.70
N THR A 58 1.92 1.09 -7.51
CA THR A 58 1.92 0.05 -8.55
C THR A 58 0.70 -0.86 -8.47
N SER A 59 0.03 -0.86 -7.32
CA SER A 59 -1.18 -1.64 -7.07
C SER A 59 -2.07 -0.93 -6.07
N LEU A 60 -3.38 -1.02 -6.24
CA LEU A 60 -4.36 -0.73 -5.21
C LEU A 60 -4.65 -2.03 -4.46
N VAL A 61 -4.63 -1.99 -3.13
CA VAL A 61 -4.90 -3.15 -2.28
C VAL A 61 -5.88 -2.76 -1.20
N PHE A 62 -6.88 -3.60 -1.01
CA PHE A 62 -7.98 -3.40 -0.07
C PHE A 62 -8.01 -4.55 0.93
N ASP A 63 -8.00 -4.23 2.22
CA ASP A 63 -8.16 -5.20 3.30
C ASP A 63 -9.65 -5.36 3.63
N ILE A 64 -10.17 -6.57 3.51
CA ILE A 64 -11.58 -6.87 3.70
C ILE A 64 -11.72 -7.87 4.84
N ASP A 65 -12.17 -7.39 6.01
CA ASP A 65 -12.25 -8.12 7.26
C ASP A 65 -13.61 -8.81 7.47
N ARG A 66 -14.04 -9.58 6.46
CA ARG A 66 -15.25 -10.41 6.55
C ARG A 66 -15.05 -11.76 5.89
N SER A 67 -15.84 -12.75 6.26
CA SER A 67 -15.66 -14.15 5.84
C SER A 67 -15.92 -14.38 4.35
N ASP A 68 -16.72 -13.53 3.71
CA ASP A 68 -17.08 -13.55 2.29
C ASP A 68 -16.24 -12.61 1.42
N ALA A 69 -15.11 -12.12 1.94
CA ALA A 69 -14.23 -11.15 1.27
C ALA A 69 -13.83 -11.54 -0.16
N PHE A 70 -13.78 -12.85 -0.46
CA PHE A 70 -13.45 -13.35 -1.79
C PHE A 70 -14.43 -12.88 -2.87
N PHE A 71 -15.71 -12.75 -2.55
CA PHE A 71 -16.75 -12.37 -3.51
C PHE A 71 -17.04 -10.87 -3.55
N ALA A 72 -16.45 -10.09 -2.64
CA ALA A 72 -16.73 -8.67 -2.46
C ALA A 72 -16.65 -7.84 -3.75
N TRP A 73 -15.67 -8.12 -4.61
CA TRP A 73 -15.49 -7.43 -5.88
C TRP A 73 -16.63 -7.74 -6.87
N SER A 74 -17.07 -8.99 -6.92
CA SER A 74 -18.18 -9.43 -7.78
C SER A 74 -19.51 -8.87 -7.31
N ASP A 75 -19.77 -8.92 -6.01
CA ASP A 75 -20.98 -8.38 -5.39
C ASP A 75 -21.10 -6.87 -5.57
N ALA A 76 -19.97 -6.18 -5.59
CA ALA A 76 -19.87 -4.73 -5.84
C ALA A 76 -19.87 -4.36 -7.34
N ASN A 77 -19.99 -5.34 -8.26
CA ASN A 77 -19.86 -5.14 -9.71
C ASN A 77 -18.57 -4.45 -10.13
N LEU A 78 -17.47 -4.65 -9.39
CA LEU A 78 -16.14 -4.17 -9.74
C LEU A 78 -15.44 -5.12 -10.72
N PRO A 79 -14.43 -4.65 -11.46
CA PRO A 79 -13.69 -5.52 -12.37
C PRO A 79 -12.94 -6.61 -11.59
N THR A 80 -12.65 -7.71 -12.28
CA THR A 80 -11.87 -8.81 -11.69
C THR A 80 -10.55 -8.30 -11.15
N PRO A 81 -10.21 -8.54 -9.87
CA PRO A 81 -8.92 -8.15 -9.31
C PRO A 81 -7.79 -8.94 -9.97
N THR A 82 -6.56 -8.45 -9.87
CA THR A 82 -5.39 -9.18 -10.35
C THR A 82 -5.07 -10.36 -9.45
N TRP A 83 -5.31 -10.20 -8.14
CA TRP A 83 -5.09 -11.24 -7.15
C TRP A 83 -5.95 -11.05 -5.90
N ILE A 84 -6.17 -12.17 -5.17
CA ILE A 84 -6.76 -12.18 -3.83
C ILE A 84 -5.89 -13.09 -2.95
N ALA A 85 -5.49 -12.59 -1.78
CA ALA A 85 -4.83 -13.38 -0.75
C ALA A 85 -5.75 -13.52 0.46
N LYS A 86 -6.38 -14.70 0.61
CA LYS A 86 -7.40 -14.98 1.64
C LYS A 86 -6.80 -15.74 2.80
N ASN A 87 -7.17 -15.38 4.01
CA ASN A 87 -6.89 -16.16 5.20
C ASN A 87 -7.84 -17.36 5.27
N ARG A 88 -7.26 -18.57 5.30
CA ARG A 88 -8.01 -19.85 5.30
C ARG A 88 -8.88 -20.03 6.55
N LEU A 89 -8.53 -19.38 7.66
CA LEU A 89 -9.20 -19.60 8.95
C LEU A 89 -10.46 -18.75 9.12
N ASN A 90 -10.42 -17.49 8.66
CA ASN A 90 -11.51 -16.53 8.89
C ASN A 90 -12.14 -15.96 7.62
N GLY A 91 -11.56 -16.25 6.44
CA GLY A 91 -12.04 -15.76 5.16
C GLY A 91 -11.67 -14.32 4.83
N HIS A 92 -11.07 -13.57 5.76
CA HIS A 92 -10.58 -12.20 5.51
C HIS A 92 -9.54 -12.18 4.39
N ALA A 93 -9.59 -11.18 3.52
CA ALA A 93 -8.73 -11.17 2.35
C ALA A 93 -8.18 -9.78 2.02
N HIS A 94 -7.00 -9.78 1.42
CA HIS A 94 -6.53 -8.63 0.66
C HIS A 94 -6.87 -8.83 -0.82
N VAL A 95 -7.53 -7.85 -1.41
CA VAL A 95 -7.88 -7.81 -2.83
C VAL A 95 -7.00 -6.80 -3.53
N GLY A 96 -6.29 -7.23 -4.57
CA GLY A 96 -5.28 -6.41 -5.25
C GLY A 96 -5.57 -6.18 -6.72
N TYR A 97 -5.45 -4.92 -7.14
CA TYR A 97 -5.53 -4.47 -8.52
C TYR A 97 -4.17 -3.91 -8.94
N MET A 98 -3.41 -4.64 -9.75
CA MET A 98 -2.18 -4.13 -10.32
C MET A 98 -2.47 -3.04 -11.34
N LEU A 99 -1.71 -1.95 -11.30
CA LEU A 99 -1.79 -0.90 -12.29
C LEU A 99 -0.84 -1.17 -13.47
N ALA A 100 -1.36 -0.98 -14.69
CA ALA A 100 -0.56 -1.02 -15.90
C ALA A 100 0.47 0.12 -15.90
N THR A 101 0.00 1.32 -15.59
CA THR A 101 0.84 2.50 -15.43
C THR A 101 0.93 2.90 -13.96
N PRO A 102 2.09 2.75 -13.30
CA PRO A 102 2.27 3.18 -11.91
C PRO A 102 2.08 4.68 -11.72
N VAL A 103 1.47 5.07 -10.60
CA VAL A 103 1.24 6.47 -10.24
C VAL A 103 2.32 6.98 -9.29
N CYS A 104 3.05 8.00 -9.71
CA CYS A 104 4.02 8.69 -8.86
C CYS A 104 3.28 9.59 -7.86
N THR A 105 3.66 9.54 -6.56
CA THR A 105 3.08 10.35 -5.48
C THR A 105 4.09 11.32 -4.85
N THR A 106 5.21 11.62 -5.54
CA THR A 106 6.17 12.62 -5.06
C THR A 106 5.57 14.04 -5.17
N HIS A 107 6.19 15.00 -4.48
CA HIS A 107 5.81 16.42 -4.57
C HIS A 107 5.92 17.02 -5.99
N ARG A 108 6.61 16.35 -6.92
CA ARG A 108 6.71 16.73 -8.35
C ARG A 108 5.69 16.05 -9.24
N ALA A 109 4.88 15.14 -8.68
CA ALA A 109 3.86 14.46 -9.44
C ALA A 109 2.70 15.40 -9.80
N ARG A 110 1.96 15.03 -10.82
CA ARG A 110 0.77 15.80 -11.23
C ARG A 110 -0.32 15.61 -10.20
N GLN A 111 -0.69 16.68 -9.50
CA GLN A 111 -1.68 16.68 -8.42
C GLN A 111 -3.03 16.08 -8.88
N ASN A 112 -3.48 16.42 -10.07
CA ASN A 112 -4.75 15.89 -10.61
C ASN A 112 -4.75 14.36 -10.80
N VAL A 113 -3.59 13.74 -11.05
CA VAL A 113 -3.47 12.28 -11.16
C VAL A 113 -3.54 11.64 -9.78
N ILE A 114 -2.91 12.26 -8.77
CA ILE A 114 -2.96 11.79 -7.38
C ILE A 114 -4.40 11.90 -6.85
N GLU A 115 -5.09 13.00 -7.10
CA GLU A 115 -6.50 13.19 -6.73
C GLU A 115 -7.42 12.17 -7.41
N TYR A 116 -7.17 11.88 -8.68
CA TYR A 116 -7.93 10.89 -9.43
C TYR A 116 -7.72 9.48 -8.85
N LEU A 117 -6.46 9.11 -8.56
CA LEU A 117 -6.13 7.84 -7.88
C LEU A 117 -6.84 7.73 -6.53
N ALA A 118 -6.76 8.77 -5.69
CA ALA A 118 -7.36 8.77 -4.36
C ALA A 118 -8.90 8.63 -4.41
N LYS A 119 -9.56 9.27 -5.39
CA LYS A 119 -11.00 9.09 -5.61
C LYS A 119 -11.36 7.65 -5.96
N ILE A 120 -10.59 7.03 -6.84
CA ILE A 120 -10.81 5.63 -7.23
C ILE A 120 -10.59 4.72 -6.00
N GLU A 121 -9.49 4.92 -5.26
CA GLU A 121 -9.19 4.14 -4.06
C GLU A 121 -10.29 4.27 -3.01
N GLN A 122 -10.79 5.48 -2.74
CA GLN A 122 -11.90 5.73 -1.84
C GLN A 122 -13.20 5.05 -2.31
N ALA A 123 -13.53 5.17 -3.61
CA ALA A 123 -14.72 4.55 -4.19
C ALA A 123 -14.70 3.03 -4.06
N TYR A 124 -13.55 2.42 -4.39
CA TYR A 124 -13.36 0.98 -4.26
C TYR A 124 -13.40 0.53 -2.80
N SER A 125 -12.78 1.27 -1.89
CA SER A 125 -12.83 0.97 -0.45
C SER A 125 -14.25 0.95 0.07
N LEU A 126 -15.09 1.91 -0.35
CA LEU A 126 -16.51 1.97 0.01
C LEU A 126 -17.30 0.82 -0.61
N ALA A 127 -17.13 0.57 -1.91
CA ALA A 127 -17.85 -0.48 -2.63
C ALA A 127 -17.52 -1.88 -2.11
N LEU A 128 -16.25 -2.13 -1.78
CA LEU A 128 -15.78 -3.40 -1.22
C LEU A 128 -16.11 -3.57 0.26
N GLY A 129 -16.49 -2.49 0.97
CA GLY A 129 -16.60 -2.50 2.42
C GLY A 129 -15.24 -2.79 3.09
N ALA A 130 -14.16 -2.26 2.53
CA ALA A 130 -12.81 -2.47 3.01
C ALA A 130 -12.52 -1.67 4.30
N ASP A 131 -11.55 -2.15 5.09
CA ASP A 131 -11.10 -1.43 6.29
C ASP A 131 -10.47 -0.08 5.92
N ARG A 132 -11.09 1.00 6.41
CA ARG A 132 -10.61 2.37 6.21
C ARG A 132 -9.36 2.69 7.02
N GLY A 133 -9.05 1.89 8.04
CA GLY A 133 -7.82 1.99 8.84
C GLY A 133 -6.61 1.36 8.17
N TYR A 134 -6.81 0.60 7.10
CA TYR A 134 -5.72 -0.04 6.38
C TYR A 134 -4.83 0.99 5.68
N THR A 135 -3.57 1.05 6.10
CA THR A 135 -2.61 2.08 5.65
C THR A 135 -1.98 1.80 4.28
N GLY A 136 -2.24 0.63 3.69
CA GLY A 136 -1.69 0.24 2.39
C GLY A 136 -0.17 -0.01 2.37
N LEU A 137 0.50 -0.05 3.54
CA LEU A 137 1.95 -0.24 3.59
C LEU A 137 2.36 -1.69 3.28
N ILE A 138 1.67 -2.66 3.88
CA ILE A 138 2.02 -4.07 3.83
C ILE A 138 0.78 -4.91 3.52
N THR A 139 0.94 -5.94 2.72
CA THR A 139 -0.16 -6.83 2.32
C THR A 139 0.11 -8.28 2.69
N LYS A 140 -0.95 -9.09 2.83
CA LYS A 140 -0.85 -10.55 2.76
C LYS A 140 -0.16 -10.90 1.44
N ASN A 141 0.97 -11.59 1.50
CA ASN A 141 1.81 -11.83 0.32
C ASN A 141 1.14 -12.83 -0.63
N PRO A 142 0.73 -12.43 -1.85
CA PRO A 142 0.04 -13.32 -2.79
C PRO A 142 0.93 -14.43 -3.36
N CYS A 143 2.24 -14.39 -3.07
CA CYS A 143 3.19 -15.43 -3.45
C CYS A 143 3.46 -16.44 -2.33
N HIS A 144 2.95 -16.21 -1.11
CA HIS A 144 3.23 -17.07 0.05
C HIS A 144 2.13 -18.11 0.27
N SER A 145 2.51 -19.36 0.54
CA SER A 145 1.60 -20.52 0.66
C SER A 145 0.69 -20.51 1.90
N THR A 146 0.97 -19.69 2.91
CA THR A 146 0.09 -19.52 4.09
C THR A 146 -1.30 -19.06 3.70
N TRP A 147 -1.37 -18.19 2.71
CA TRP A 147 -2.64 -17.67 2.23
C TRP A 147 -3.25 -18.56 1.15
N GLU A 148 -4.55 -18.55 1.06
CA GLU A 148 -5.26 -19.08 -0.10
C GLU A 148 -5.22 -18.00 -1.19
N ASN A 149 -4.30 -18.21 -2.14
CA ASN A 149 -4.01 -17.22 -3.18
C ASN A 149 -4.77 -17.56 -4.46
N HIS A 150 -5.54 -16.60 -4.94
CA HIS A 150 -6.22 -16.64 -6.22
C HIS A 150 -5.60 -15.60 -7.14
N ILE A 151 -5.00 -16.06 -8.22
CA ILE A 151 -4.43 -15.23 -9.27
C ILE A 151 -5.35 -15.33 -10.48
N PHE A 152 -5.81 -14.18 -10.94
CA PHE A 152 -6.73 -14.11 -12.06
C PHE A 152 -5.97 -13.85 -13.37
N ASP A 153 -6.45 -14.43 -14.46
CA ASP A 153 -5.88 -14.22 -15.79
C ASP A 153 -6.39 -12.89 -16.37
N VAL A 154 -5.94 -11.81 -15.76
CA VAL A 154 -6.24 -10.43 -16.18
C VAL A 154 -4.96 -9.63 -16.30
N GLN A 155 -4.92 -8.76 -17.32
CA GLN A 155 -3.82 -7.82 -17.46
C GLN A 155 -3.87 -6.75 -16.36
N PRO A 156 -2.73 -6.14 -15.99
CA PRO A 156 -2.75 -4.99 -15.12
C PRO A 156 -3.70 -3.91 -15.64
N HIS A 157 -4.42 -3.27 -14.72
CA HIS A 157 -5.51 -2.35 -15.05
C HIS A 157 -5.00 -0.94 -15.33
N GLU A 158 -5.54 -0.30 -16.35
CA GLU A 158 -5.42 1.14 -16.50
C GLU A 158 -6.30 1.85 -15.47
N LEU A 159 -5.80 2.96 -14.92
CA LEU A 159 -6.51 3.70 -13.89
C LEU A 159 -7.88 4.21 -14.38
N GLY A 160 -7.97 4.62 -15.66
CA GLY A 160 -9.22 5.02 -16.29
C GLY A 160 -10.25 3.89 -16.35
N TYR A 161 -9.80 2.67 -16.69
CA TYR A 161 -10.67 1.50 -16.70
C TYR A 161 -11.26 1.19 -15.31
N LEU A 162 -10.44 1.30 -14.25
CA LEU A 162 -10.94 1.13 -12.88
C LEU A 162 -12.00 2.19 -12.52
N ALA A 163 -11.84 3.40 -13.01
CA ALA A 163 -12.79 4.48 -12.75
C ALA A 163 -14.17 4.27 -13.41
N ASP A 164 -14.25 3.52 -14.50
CA ASP A 164 -15.51 3.26 -15.22
C ASP A 164 -16.53 2.45 -14.39
N PHE A 165 -16.09 1.80 -13.32
CA PHE A 165 -16.92 0.94 -12.46
C PHE A 165 -17.47 1.66 -11.22
N VAL A 166 -17.10 2.92 -10.99
CA VAL A 166 -17.48 3.67 -9.78
C VAL A 166 -17.89 5.11 -10.11
N ASP A 167 -18.82 5.67 -9.35
CA ASP A 167 -19.13 7.10 -9.49
C ASP A 167 -18.17 7.94 -8.65
N LEU A 168 -17.36 8.74 -9.34
CA LEU A 168 -16.39 9.64 -8.71
C LEU A 168 -16.96 11.03 -8.40
N LYS A 169 -18.19 11.36 -8.87
CA LYS A 169 -18.74 12.73 -8.78
C LYS A 169 -19.22 13.06 -7.38
N GLU A 170 -19.78 12.08 -6.67
CA GLU A 170 -20.31 12.25 -5.32
C GLU A 170 -19.26 12.19 -4.22
N LEU A 171 -18.04 11.73 -4.56
CA LEU A 171 -16.96 11.64 -3.61
C LEU A 171 -16.40 13.04 -3.35
N LYS A 172 -16.72 13.58 -2.19
CA LYS A 172 -15.97 14.71 -1.64
C LYS A 172 -14.57 14.19 -1.35
N THR A 173 -13.64 14.44 -2.25
CA THR A 173 -12.23 14.23 -1.98
C THR A 173 -11.92 15.08 -0.75
N ASP A 174 -11.70 14.43 0.38
CA ASP A 174 -11.05 15.11 1.46
C ASP A 174 -9.61 15.34 0.95
N LEU A 175 -9.34 16.57 0.48
CA LEU A 175 -8.01 16.99 0.02
C LEU A 175 -6.93 16.65 1.05
N LYS A 176 -7.35 16.36 2.28
CA LYS A 176 -6.53 15.86 3.39
C LYS A 176 -6.05 14.41 3.20
N GLU A 177 -6.89 13.49 2.66
CA GLU A 177 -6.46 12.11 2.36
C GLU A 177 -5.51 12.10 1.17
N VAL A 178 -5.78 12.89 0.14
CA VAL A 178 -4.94 13.02 -1.06
C VAL A 178 -3.59 13.65 -0.73
N SER A 179 -3.58 14.72 0.07
CA SER A 179 -2.35 15.32 0.57
C SER A 179 -1.60 14.39 1.54
N GLY A 180 -2.33 13.46 2.20
CA GLY A 180 -1.78 12.46 3.10
C GLY A 180 -0.85 11.46 2.42
N LEU A 181 -1.19 10.96 1.24
CA LEU A 181 -0.34 10.02 0.49
C LEU A 181 1.01 10.68 0.10
N GLY A 182 0.99 11.85 -0.51
CA GLY A 182 2.21 12.58 -0.89
C GLY A 182 2.99 13.09 0.33
N ARG A 183 2.29 13.55 1.38
CA ARG A 183 2.89 14.02 2.63
C ARG A 183 3.58 12.89 3.38
N ASN A 184 2.95 11.73 3.53
CA ASN A 184 3.52 10.59 4.23
C ASN A 184 4.78 10.09 3.53
N CYS A 185 4.80 10.05 2.19
CA CYS A 185 6.00 9.73 1.43
C CYS A 185 7.12 10.74 1.63
N ALA A 186 6.83 12.04 1.55
CA ALA A 186 7.83 13.10 1.72
C ALA A 186 8.37 13.13 3.16
N MET A 187 7.49 12.97 4.16
CA MET A 187 7.87 12.87 5.57
C MET A 187 8.75 11.65 5.81
N PHE A 188 8.34 10.49 5.31
CA PHE A 188 9.11 9.25 5.42
C PHE A 188 10.53 9.40 4.82
N ASP A 189 10.63 9.95 3.61
CA ASP A 189 11.92 10.14 2.96
C ASP A 189 12.80 11.16 3.73
N THR A 190 12.22 12.25 4.19
CA THR A 190 12.94 13.27 4.98
C THR A 190 13.52 12.66 6.26
N VAL A 191 12.69 11.97 7.04
CA VAL A 191 13.10 11.33 8.30
C VAL A 191 14.10 10.21 8.05
N ARG A 192 13.87 9.37 7.04
CA ARG A 192 14.75 8.26 6.68
C ARG A 192 16.13 8.74 6.27
N PHE A 193 16.24 9.72 5.38
CA PHE A 193 17.54 10.26 4.95
C PHE A 193 18.30 10.94 6.08
N TRP A 194 17.58 11.65 6.94
CA TRP A 194 18.18 12.19 8.17
C TRP A 194 18.68 11.06 9.08
N ALA A 195 17.83 10.07 9.38
CA ALA A 195 18.16 8.97 10.28
C ALA A 195 19.39 8.18 9.80
N TYR A 196 19.52 7.91 8.51
CA TYR A 196 20.70 7.22 7.94
C TYR A 196 22.00 8.02 8.12
N LYS A 197 21.94 9.34 8.18
CA LYS A 197 23.11 10.19 8.45
C LYS A 197 23.40 10.25 9.96
N ALA A 198 22.36 10.47 10.76
CA ALA A 198 22.45 10.68 12.20
C ALA A 198 22.87 9.43 12.98
N ILE A 199 22.47 8.23 12.55
CA ILE A 199 22.73 6.97 13.27
C ILE A 199 24.22 6.75 13.55
N ARG A 200 25.11 7.28 12.73
CA ARG A 200 26.56 7.14 12.92
C ARG A 200 27.04 7.74 14.24
N ALA A 201 26.38 8.78 14.74
CA ALA A 201 26.70 9.41 16.01
C ALA A 201 26.21 8.60 17.22
N TYR A 202 25.38 7.57 17.03
CA TYR A 202 24.77 6.78 18.09
C TYR A 202 25.22 5.32 18.11
N LEU A 203 26.14 4.92 17.21
CA LEU A 203 26.62 3.52 17.09
C LEU A 203 27.34 3.00 18.34
N SER A 204 27.83 3.89 19.21
CA SER A 204 28.52 3.54 20.46
C SER A 204 27.60 3.33 21.67
N GLY A 205 26.30 3.22 21.47
CA GLY A 205 25.31 2.93 22.52
C GLY A 205 24.49 4.16 22.93
N GLY A 206 23.55 4.52 22.15
CA GLY A 206 22.61 5.63 22.37
C GLY A 206 21.29 5.38 21.71
N PHE A 207 20.83 4.11 21.68
CA PHE A 207 19.61 3.74 20.96
C PHE A 207 18.39 4.55 21.42
N ASP A 208 18.17 4.67 22.72
CA ASP A 208 17.01 5.40 23.26
C ASP A 208 17.04 6.88 22.88
N LYS A 209 18.24 7.49 22.95
CA LYS A 209 18.44 8.87 22.52
C LYS A 209 18.21 9.02 21.01
N TRP A 210 18.78 8.12 20.21
CA TRP A 210 18.56 8.12 18.76
C TRP A 210 17.09 7.92 18.40
N HIS A 211 16.41 6.98 19.05
CA HIS A 211 14.99 6.73 18.85
C HIS A 211 14.13 7.95 19.18
N SER A 212 14.42 8.62 20.32
CA SER A 212 13.74 9.85 20.72
C SER A 212 13.95 10.97 19.69
N GLU A 213 15.16 11.13 19.17
CA GLU A 213 15.45 12.12 18.13
C GLU A 213 14.79 11.79 16.78
N VAL A 214 14.68 10.50 16.41
CA VAL A 214 13.92 10.10 15.21
C VAL A 214 12.44 10.47 15.33
N ILE A 215 11.85 10.26 16.52
CA ILE A 215 10.48 10.67 16.80
C ILE A 215 10.33 12.20 16.70
N GLU A 216 11.27 12.95 17.26
CA GLU A 216 11.24 14.41 17.20
C GLU A 216 11.38 14.93 15.77
N GLN A 217 12.28 14.35 14.98
CA GLN A 217 12.41 14.69 13.56
C GLN A 217 11.15 14.33 12.75
N ALA A 218 10.48 13.24 13.08
CA ALA A 218 9.21 12.87 12.45
C ALA A 218 8.11 13.89 12.80
N LYS A 219 8.04 14.34 14.05
CA LYS A 219 7.13 15.42 14.49
C LYS A 219 7.43 16.72 13.75
N ASN A 220 8.68 17.16 13.74
CA ASN A 220 9.11 18.39 13.06
C ASN A 220 8.81 18.35 11.56
N ALA A 221 9.04 17.21 10.90
CA ALA A 221 8.68 17.02 9.50
C ALA A 221 7.16 17.10 9.30
N ASN A 222 6.37 16.51 10.21
CA ASN A 222 4.91 16.60 10.16
C ASN A 222 4.42 18.04 10.38
N ASP A 223 4.99 18.76 11.35
CA ASP A 223 4.63 20.14 11.68
C ASP A 223 5.01 21.12 10.56
N ALA A 224 6.12 20.89 9.86
CA ALA A 224 6.48 21.66 8.67
C ALA A 224 5.43 21.52 7.55
N PHE A 225 4.80 20.36 7.41
CA PHE A 225 3.67 20.17 6.49
C PHE A 225 2.37 20.80 7.01
N ILE A 226 2.16 20.83 8.33
CA ILE A 226 1.00 21.49 8.95
C ILE A 226 1.14 23.02 8.82
N GLY A 227 2.34 23.57 8.97
CA GLY A 227 2.62 25.01 8.81
C GLY A 227 2.35 25.54 7.39
N VAL A 228 2.46 24.68 6.37
CA VAL A 228 2.04 24.99 4.99
C VAL A 228 0.53 24.84 4.82
N SER A 229 -0.13 24.09 5.72
CA SER A 229 -1.57 23.78 5.68
C SER A 229 -2.40 24.46 6.77
N THR A 230 -1.88 25.47 7.48
CA THR A 230 -2.63 26.22 8.51
C THR A 230 -3.81 27.03 7.98
N GLU A 231 -4.04 27.05 6.68
CA GLU A 231 -5.34 27.37 6.11
C GLU A 231 -6.34 26.20 6.19
N PHE A 232 -5.91 24.98 6.61
CA PHE A 232 -6.73 23.77 6.66
C PHE A 232 -6.48 22.96 7.96
N GLY A 233 -7.29 23.23 8.95
CA GLY A 233 -7.61 22.54 10.20
C GLY A 233 -6.70 21.41 10.79
N SER A 234 -6.58 21.45 12.10
CA SER A 234 -5.78 20.58 12.98
C SER A 234 -6.00 19.06 12.84
N TYR A 235 -4.91 18.27 12.86
CA TYR A 235 -4.94 16.81 12.96
C TYR A 235 -4.64 16.31 14.37
N ARG A 236 -5.41 15.33 14.84
CA ARG A 236 -5.10 14.55 16.04
C ARG A 236 -3.95 13.58 15.74
N ALA A 237 -2.96 13.56 16.62
CA ALA A 237 -1.91 12.55 16.65
C ALA A 237 -2.56 11.18 16.96
N VAL A 238 -2.19 10.16 16.19
CA VAL A 238 -2.47 8.77 16.54
C VAL A 238 -1.38 8.36 17.52
N SER A 239 -1.80 8.03 18.72
CA SER A 239 -0.97 7.42 19.77
C SER A 239 -0.66 5.97 19.45
#